data_c320dc87f464eff58fe1c2332a65943e
#
_entry.id   c320dc87f464eff58fe1c2332a65943e
#
_cell.length_a   1.000
_cell.length_b   1.000
_cell.length_c   1.000
_cell.angle_alpha   90.00
_cell.angle_beta   90.00
_cell.angle_gamma   90.00
#
_symmetry.space_group_name_H-M   'P 1'
#
loop_
_entity.id
_entity.type
_entity.pdbx_description
1 polymer ?
#
loop_
_entity_poly.entity_id
_entity_poly.type
_entity_poly.pdbx_seq_one_letter_code
_entity_poly.pdbx_strand_id
1 'polypeptide(L)'
;MPALHHLGWAVRSIDEARPHFETDLGLEFCGEETFPDVRVAFFGTGAVAIELLEPLDDKSNLAAFLAQRGEGLHHLALKVDDVTVALGAARQHAFIPVDTTPRRGARGTLVGLVDPARADGVLIQYVQEP
;
A
#
# COMPACT_ATOMS: atom_id res chain seq x y z
N MET A 1 0.22 -18.36 9.06
CA MET A 1 -0.60 -17.83 7.95
C MET A 1 -0.59 -16.33 7.99
N PRO A 2 -0.26 -15.66 6.88
CA PRO A 2 -0.32 -14.20 6.84
C PRO A 2 -1.75 -13.70 7.07
N ALA A 3 -1.86 -12.56 7.73
CA ALA A 3 -3.14 -11.91 7.96
C ALA A 3 -3.25 -10.65 7.09
N LEU A 4 -4.44 -10.31 6.66
CA LEU A 4 -4.67 -9.06 5.95
C LEU A 4 -4.42 -7.88 6.90
N HIS A 5 -3.50 -7.00 6.52
CA HIS A 5 -3.11 -5.85 7.34
C HIS A 5 -3.83 -4.58 6.90
N HIS A 6 -3.78 -4.26 5.61
CA HIS A 6 -4.48 -3.10 5.07
C HIS A 6 -4.69 -3.23 3.56
N LEU A 7 -5.51 -2.33 3.03
CA LEU A 7 -5.69 -2.12 1.60
C LEU A 7 -5.12 -0.75 1.24
N GLY A 8 -4.24 -0.70 0.25
CA GLY A 8 -3.67 0.53 -0.27
C GLY A 8 -4.44 1.02 -1.47
N TRP A 9 -4.90 2.26 -1.42
CA TRP A 9 -5.72 2.89 -2.45
C TRP A 9 -5.01 4.11 -3.01
N ALA A 10 -4.72 4.10 -4.31
CA ALA A 10 -4.02 5.21 -4.97
C ALA A 10 -5.01 6.32 -5.31
N VAL A 11 -4.66 7.54 -4.93
CA VAL A 11 -5.44 8.74 -5.23
C VAL A 11 -4.53 9.86 -5.73
N ARG A 12 -5.07 10.76 -6.53
CA ARG A 12 -4.32 11.94 -6.99
C ARG A 12 -4.20 12.99 -5.90
N SER A 13 -5.19 13.06 -5.02
CA SER A 13 -5.21 14.03 -3.92
C SER A 13 -5.94 13.43 -2.72
N ILE A 14 -5.22 13.28 -1.61
CA ILE A 14 -5.82 12.84 -0.35
C ILE A 14 -6.88 13.86 0.11
N ASP A 15 -6.59 15.16 -0.01
CA ASP A 15 -7.53 16.19 0.44
C ASP A 15 -8.84 16.13 -0.33
N GLU A 16 -8.80 15.85 -1.63
CA GLU A 16 -10.02 15.70 -2.43
C GLU A 16 -10.73 14.37 -2.18
N ALA A 17 -9.98 13.29 -1.89
CA ALA A 17 -10.56 11.97 -1.68
C ALA A 17 -11.18 11.78 -0.29
N ARG A 18 -10.68 12.49 0.74
CA ARG A 18 -11.13 12.31 2.12
C ARG A 18 -12.65 12.39 2.33
N PRO A 19 -13.37 13.37 1.76
CA PRO A 19 -14.83 13.42 1.96
C PRO A 19 -15.55 12.16 1.50
N HIS A 20 -15.08 11.53 0.43
CA HIS A 20 -15.65 10.28 -0.05
C HIS A 20 -15.47 9.16 0.99
N PHE A 21 -14.29 9.03 1.56
CA PHE A 21 -13.99 7.97 2.54
C PHE A 21 -14.62 8.25 3.90
N GLU A 22 -14.59 9.50 4.36
CA GLU A 22 -15.14 9.88 5.68
C GLU A 22 -16.66 9.98 5.67
N THR A 23 -17.22 10.66 4.68
CA THR A 23 -18.65 11.00 4.65
C THR A 23 -19.45 9.92 3.91
N ASP A 24 -19.04 9.60 2.69
CA ASP A 24 -19.84 8.68 1.85
C ASP A 24 -19.70 7.24 2.34
N LEU A 25 -18.50 6.81 2.72
CA LEU A 25 -18.26 5.44 3.20
C LEU A 25 -18.33 5.32 4.72
N GLY A 26 -18.32 6.44 5.45
CA GLY A 26 -18.43 6.43 6.91
C GLY A 26 -17.22 5.91 7.65
N LEU A 27 -16.02 6.01 7.06
CA LEU A 27 -14.79 5.51 7.68
C LEU A 27 -14.17 6.58 8.58
N GLU A 28 -13.52 6.14 9.67
CA GLU A 28 -12.86 7.04 10.60
C GLU A 28 -11.46 7.39 10.11
N PHE A 29 -11.18 8.70 9.99
CA PHE A 29 -9.82 9.16 9.69
C PHE A 29 -8.94 8.96 10.91
N CYS A 30 -7.82 8.27 10.75
CA CYS A 30 -6.92 7.88 11.83
C CYS A 30 -5.53 8.55 11.74
N GLY A 31 -5.40 9.58 10.92
CA GLY A 31 -4.14 10.30 10.79
C GLY A 31 -3.47 10.11 9.45
N GLU A 32 -2.30 10.74 9.30
CA GLU A 32 -1.53 10.64 8.07
C GLU A 32 -0.03 10.72 8.36
N GLU A 33 0.76 10.30 7.39
CA GLU A 33 2.21 10.34 7.46
C GLU A 33 2.76 10.71 6.08
N THR A 34 3.82 11.53 6.06
CA THR A 34 4.44 11.97 4.81
C THR A 34 5.86 11.43 4.72
N PHE A 35 6.13 10.78 3.59
CA PHE A 35 7.46 10.32 3.20
C PHE A 35 7.99 11.24 2.10
N PRO A 36 9.26 11.11 1.68
CA PRO A 36 9.79 11.99 0.64
C PRO A 36 9.01 11.96 -0.69
N ASP A 37 8.44 10.82 -1.05
CA ASP A 37 7.79 10.62 -2.36
C ASP A 37 6.30 10.28 -2.27
N VAL A 38 5.75 10.10 -1.07
CA VAL A 38 4.36 9.71 -0.90
C VAL A 38 3.78 10.27 0.40
N ARG A 39 2.52 10.68 0.33
CA ARG A 39 1.70 11.03 1.50
C ARG A 39 0.69 9.92 1.70
N VAL A 40 0.53 9.46 2.93
CA VAL A 40 -0.34 8.33 3.29
C VAL A 40 -1.35 8.78 4.33
N ALA A 41 -2.63 8.51 4.09
CA ALA A 41 -3.70 8.76 5.06
C ALA A 41 -4.34 7.45 5.48
N PHE A 42 -4.67 7.32 6.77
CA PHE A 42 -5.17 6.08 7.36
C PHE A 42 -6.64 6.21 7.73
N PHE A 43 -7.43 5.21 7.35
CA PHE A 43 -8.85 5.12 7.68
C PHE A 43 -9.15 3.78 8.34
N GLY A 44 -9.89 3.81 9.45
CA GLY A 44 -10.28 2.62 10.17
C GLY A 44 -11.58 2.05 9.67
N THR A 45 -11.64 0.72 9.58
CA THR A 45 -12.87 -0.01 9.23
C THR A 45 -13.31 -0.93 10.38
N GLY A 46 -12.59 -0.90 11.51
CA GLY A 46 -12.80 -1.79 12.64
C GLY A 46 -11.94 -3.04 12.61
N ALA A 47 -11.62 -3.60 11.45
CA ALA A 47 -10.81 -4.81 11.32
C ALA A 47 -9.53 -4.60 10.51
N VAL A 48 -9.64 -3.93 9.39
CA VAL A 48 -8.55 -3.73 8.44
C VAL A 48 -8.48 -2.25 8.09
N ALA A 49 -7.29 -1.67 8.04
CA ALA A 49 -7.14 -0.27 7.65
C ALA A 49 -7.26 -0.11 6.14
N ILE A 50 -7.75 1.04 5.71
CA ILE A 50 -7.59 1.52 4.34
C ILE A 50 -6.59 2.66 4.38
N GLU A 51 -5.59 2.60 3.50
CA GLU A 51 -4.58 3.64 3.36
C GLU A 51 -4.71 4.30 2.00
N LEU A 52 -4.90 5.62 2.01
CA LEU A 52 -4.85 6.40 0.78
C LEU A 52 -3.42 6.81 0.51
N LEU A 53 -2.98 6.63 -0.73
CA LEU A 53 -1.61 6.89 -1.16
C LEU A 53 -1.64 7.99 -2.22
N GLU A 54 -0.96 9.10 -1.95
CA GLU A 54 -0.84 10.23 -2.88
C GLU A 54 0.62 10.40 -3.25
N PRO A 55 1.00 10.32 -4.55
CA PRO A 55 2.39 10.58 -4.95
C PRO A 55 2.72 12.05 -4.80
N LEU A 56 3.92 12.36 -4.30
CA LEU A 56 4.41 13.72 -4.16
C LEU A 56 5.31 14.15 -5.32
N ASP A 57 5.59 13.23 -6.26
CA ASP A 57 6.31 13.51 -7.50
C ASP A 57 5.65 12.75 -8.66
N ASP A 58 6.14 12.98 -9.88
CA ASP A 58 5.62 12.35 -11.10
C ASP A 58 6.49 11.19 -11.61
N LYS A 59 7.49 10.76 -10.82
CA LYS A 59 8.49 9.76 -11.24
C LYS A 59 8.39 8.44 -10.48
N SER A 60 7.60 8.37 -9.41
CA SER A 60 7.48 7.18 -8.59
C SER A 60 6.66 6.09 -9.30
N ASN A 61 6.78 4.86 -8.80
CA ASN A 61 5.94 3.76 -9.26
C ASN A 61 4.45 4.03 -9.01
N LEU A 62 4.14 4.73 -7.92
CA LEU A 62 2.76 5.12 -7.60
C LEU A 62 2.22 6.12 -8.62
N ALA A 63 3.03 7.12 -9.02
CA ALA A 63 2.63 8.06 -10.05
C ALA A 63 2.40 7.37 -11.39
N ALA A 64 3.25 6.42 -11.76
CA ALA A 64 3.07 5.61 -12.97
C ALA A 64 1.79 4.77 -12.91
N PHE A 65 1.48 4.20 -11.76
CA PHE A 65 0.23 3.46 -11.56
C PHE A 65 -0.99 4.34 -11.83
N LEU A 66 -1.02 5.55 -11.25
CA LEU A 66 -2.13 6.49 -11.46
C LEU A 66 -2.26 6.91 -12.91
N ALA A 67 -1.14 7.16 -13.60
CA ALA A 67 -1.14 7.55 -15.01
C ALA A 67 -1.68 6.43 -15.91
N GLN A 68 -1.38 5.18 -15.59
CA GLN A 68 -1.75 4.03 -16.42
C GLN A 68 -3.14 3.48 -16.08
N ARG A 69 -3.53 3.50 -14.81
CA ARG A 69 -4.73 2.80 -14.32
C ARG A 69 -5.76 3.71 -13.67
N GLY A 70 -5.38 4.96 -13.34
CA GLY A 70 -6.24 5.85 -12.59
C GLY A 70 -6.29 5.51 -11.11
N GLU A 71 -7.19 6.18 -10.38
CA GLU A 71 -7.38 5.97 -8.96
C GLU A 71 -8.01 4.62 -8.66
N GLY A 72 -7.59 3.98 -7.59
CA GLY A 72 -8.17 2.71 -7.16
C GLY A 72 -7.22 1.86 -6.34
N LEU A 73 -7.61 0.62 -6.14
CA LEU A 73 -6.85 -0.35 -5.34
C LEU A 73 -5.47 -0.57 -5.96
N HIS A 74 -4.45 -0.27 -5.16
CA HIS A 74 -3.06 -0.36 -5.56
C HIS A 74 -2.42 -1.64 -5.04
N HIS A 75 -2.60 -1.94 -3.76
CA HIS A 75 -2.03 -3.13 -3.17
C HIS A 75 -2.88 -3.68 -2.04
N LEU A 76 -2.66 -4.94 -1.79
CA LEU A 76 -3.18 -5.72 -0.69
C LEU A 76 -1.99 -6.04 0.22
N ALA A 77 -2.07 -5.63 1.48
CA ALA A 77 -0.97 -5.82 2.41
C ALA A 77 -1.22 -6.99 3.35
N LEU A 78 -0.24 -7.87 3.44
CA LEU A 78 -0.26 -9.05 4.28
C LEU A 78 0.78 -8.88 5.41
N LYS A 79 0.35 -9.10 6.64
CA LYS A 79 1.24 -9.09 7.78
C LYS A 79 2.05 -10.39 7.81
N VAL A 80 3.37 -10.25 7.90
CA VAL A 80 4.32 -11.36 7.98
C VAL A 80 5.27 -11.14 9.14
N ASP A 81 5.94 -12.21 9.58
CA ASP A 81 6.90 -12.11 10.67
C ASP A 81 8.22 -11.48 10.20
N ASP A 82 8.62 -11.72 8.95
CA ASP A 82 9.89 -11.25 8.40
C ASP A 82 9.74 -10.96 6.92
N VAL A 83 9.85 -9.68 6.56
CA VAL A 83 9.69 -9.23 5.16
C VAL A 83 10.80 -9.78 4.26
N THR A 84 12.03 -9.89 4.78
CA THR A 84 13.15 -10.42 3.99
C THR A 84 12.86 -11.87 3.57
N VAL A 85 12.37 -12.68 4.49
CA VAL A 85 12.00 -14.07 4.22
C VAL A 85 10.84 -14.12 3.22
N ALA A 86 9.82 -13.29 3.41
CA ALA A 86 8.65 -13.25 2.53
C ALA A 86 9.03 -12.85 1.10
N LEU A 87 9.90 -11.84 0.93
CA LEU A 87 10.39 -11.43 -0.39
C LEU A 87 11.18 -12.55 -1.07
N GLY A 88 11.99 -13.27 -0.30
CA GLY A 88 12.74 -14.42 -0.83
C GLY A 88 11.84 -15.55 -1.30
N ALA A 89 10.80 -15.87 -0.52
CA ALA A 89 9.81 -16.89 -0.89
C ALA A 89 9.02 -16.48 -2.13
N ALA A 90 8.62 -15.22 -2.23
CA ALA A 90 7.86 -14.71 -3.38
C ALA A 90 8.64 -14.90 -4.70
N ARG A 91 9.94 -14.69 -4.68
CA ARG A 91 10.78 -14.92 -5.87
C ARG A 91 10.74 -16.36 -6.36
N GLN A 92 10.60 -17.32 -5.45
CA GLN A 92 10.50 -18.74 -5.81
C GLN A 92 9.16 -19.09 -6.49
N HIS A 93 8.16 -18.22 -6.34
CA HIS A 93 6.84 -18.37 -6.92
C HIS A 93 6.62 -17.48 -8.15
N ALA A 94 7.71 -17.03 -8.78
CA ALA A 94 7.70 -16.21 -9.99
C ALA A 94 7.04 -14.84 -9.81
N PHE A 95 6.97 -14.33 -8.59
CA PHE A 95 6.55 -12.95 -8.35
C PHE A 95 7.67 -11.99 -8.76
N ILE A 96 7.30 -10.88 -9.37
CA ILE A 96 8.24 -9.86 -9.79
C ILE A 96 8.46 -8.90 -8.62
N PRO A 97 9.68 -8.78 -8.07
CA PRO A 97 9.90 -7.86 -6.96
C PRO A 97 9.84 -6.41 -7.45
N VAL A 98 9.04 -5.59 -6.79
CA VAL A 98 9.13 -4.14 -6.89
C VAL A 98 10.20 -3.66 -5.91
N ASP A 99 10.16 -4.19 -4.67
CA ASP A 99 11.23 -4.02 -3.70
C ASP A 99 12.02 -5.33 -3.62
N THR A 100 13.35 -5.24 -3.73
CA THR A 100 14.24 -6.40 -3.57
C THR A 100 14.66 -6.58 -2.11
N THR A 101 14.63 -5.52 -1.34
CA THR A 101 14.93 -5.50 0.09
C THR A 101 13.84 -4.73 0.83
N PRO A 102 13.63 -5.01 2.13
CA PRO A 102 12.67 -4.25 2.92
C PRO A 102 13.01 -2.77 2.96
N ARG A 103 11.98 -1.94 3.03
CA ARG A 103 12.09 -0.50 3.24
C ARG A 103 11.17 -0.06 4.36
N ARG A 104 11.37 1.15 4.85
CA ARG A 104 10.52 1.71 5.91
C ARG A 104 9.14 2.03 5.35
N GLY A 105 8.13 1.52 6.03
CA GLY A 105 6.75 1.85 5.77
C GLY A 105 6.16 2.74 6.86
N ALA A 106 4.85 2.95 6.78
CA ALA A 106 4.12 3.78 7.74
C ALA A 106 4.13 3.16 9.14
N ARG A 107 4.08 4.01 10.15
CA ARG A 107 3.95 3.61 11.56
C ARG A 107 5.06 2.68 12.05
N GLY A 108 6.28 2.89 11.55
CA GLY A 108 7.44 2.14 11.98
C GLY A 108 7.52 0.71 11.44
N THR A 109 6.72 0.36 10.45
CA THR A 109 6.74 -0.96 9.82
C THR A 109 7.92 -1.10 8.87
N LEU A 110 8.26 -2.35 8.54
CA LEU A 110 9.07 -2.70 7.37
C LEU A 110 8.14 -3.28 6.31
N VAL A 111 8.34 -2.88 5.07
CA VAL A 111 7.48 -3.31 3.97
C VAL A 111 8.30 -3.78 2.78
N GLY A 112 7.69 -4.63 1.97
CA GLY A 112 8.25 -5.04 0.69
C GLY A 112 7.12 -5.32 -0.29
N LEU A 113 7.25 -4.77 -1.50
CA LEU A 113 6.21 -4.81 -2.52
C LEU A 113 6.62 -5.76 -3.64
N VAL A 114 5.70 -6.61 -4.05
CA VAL A 114 5.89 -7.55 -5.17
C VAL A 114 4.70 -7.49 -6.11
N ASP A 115 4.95 -7.79 -7.38
CA ASP A 115 3.92 -7.92 -8.40
C ASP A 115 3.70 -9.41 -8.65
N PRO A 116 2.49 -9.96 -8.40
CA PRO A 116 2.23 -11.35 -8.69
C PRO A 116 2.13 -11.65 -10.20
N ALA A 117 2.30 -10.65 -11.07
CA ALA A 117 2.25 -10.79 -12.53
C ALA A 117 0.93 -11.37 -13.02
N ARG A 118 -0.17 -11.07 -12.34
CA ARG A 118 -1.51 -11.51 -12.70
C ARG A 118 -2.26 -10.40 -13.42
N ALA A 119 -3.31 -10.79 -14.15
CA ALA A 119 -4.03 -9.86 -15.00
C ALA A 119 -4.78 -8.77 -14.25
N ASP A 120 -5.11 -8.96 -13.00
CA ASP A 120 -5.83 -7.99 -12.18
C ASP A 120 -4.97 -6.79 -11.76
N GLY A 121 -3.65 -6.93 -11.78
CA GLY A 121 -2.73 -5.84 -11.52
C GLY A 121 -2.64 -5.37 -10.09
N VAL A 122 -3.28 -6.03 -9.14
CA VAL A 122 -3.17 -5.70 -7.72
C VAL A 122 -1.82 -6.18 -7.20
N LEU A 123 -1.05 -5.26 -6.60
CA LEU A 123 0.24 -5.58 -6.02
C LEU A 123 0.05 -6.20 -4.63
N ILE A 124 1.04 -6.96 -4.20
CA ILE A 124 1.07 -7.53 -2.85
C ILE A 124 2.17 -6.82 -2.05
N GLN A 125 1.82 -6.32 -0.87
CA GLN A 125 2.80 -5.76 0.06
C GLN A 125 2.92 -6.69 1.27
N TYR A 126 4.14 -7.03 1.64
CA TYR A 126 4.41 -7.70 2.92
C TYR A 126 4.71 -6.64 3.96
N VAL A 127 4.13 -6.79 5.16
CA VAL A 127 4.27 -5.82 6.25
C VAL A 127 4.75 -6.54 7.50
N GLN A 128 5.84 -6.05 8.06
CA GLN A 128 6.39 -6.52 9.34
C GLN A 128 6.18 -5.41 10.35
N GLU A 129 5.41 -5.69 11.39
CA GLU A 129 5.16 -4.76 12.49
C GLU A 129 6.43 -4.52 13.30
N PRO A 130 6.57 -3.33 13.93
CA PRO A 130 7.74 -3.03 14.76
C PRO A 130 7.83 -3.90 16.00
#